data_384ec8dceb47bfb4d4d765fbb8a61845
#
_entry.id   384ec8dceb47bfb4d4d765fbb8a61845
#
_cell.length_a   1.000
_cell.length_b   1.000
_cell.length_c   1.000
_cell.angle_alpha   90.00
_cell.angle_beta   90.00
_cell.angle_gamma   90.00
#
_symmetry.space_group_name_H-M   'P 1'
#
loop_
_entity.id
_entity.type
_entity.pdbx_description
1 polymer ?
#
loop_
_entity_poly.entity_id
_entity_poly.type
_entity_poly.pdbx_seq_one_letter_code
_entity_poly.pdbx_strand_id
1 'polypeptide(L)'
;MYLITVEGGDGSGKGEAVRILANLASRLAFPKVHVTHEPRRHSKLGKIALSAVSKGDHTPLEEAGLFAADRVDHSHTWIRPKLL
;
A
#
# COMPACT_ATOMS: atom_id res chain seq x y z
N MET A 1 15.90 10.07 3.81
CA MET A 1 14.83 9.06 3.67
C MET A 1 14.06 9.28 2.40
N TYR A 2 13.70 8.20 1.74
CA TYR A 2 13.00 8.27 0.45
C TYR A 2 11.71 7.46 0.51
N LEU A 3 10.68 7.99 -0.12
CA LEU A 3 9.44 7.29 -0.36
C LEU A 3 9.29 7.11 -1.87
N ILE A 4 9.17 5.86 -2.31
CA ILE A 4 8.96 5.53 -3.71
C ILE A 4 7.61 4.84 -3.82
N THR A 5 6.75 5.34 -4.70
CA THR A 5 5.44 4.73 -4.96
C THR A 5 5.45 4.04 -6.31
N VAL A 6 4.79 2.88 -6.37
CA VAL A 6 4.58 2.14 -7.61
C VAL A 6 3.08 1.98 -7.79
N GLU A 7 2.56 2.47 -8.91
CA GLU A 7 1.14 2.44 -9.19
C GLU A 7 0.85 1.65 -10.47
N GLY A 8 -0.33 1.08 -10.53
CA GLY A 8 -0.78 0.32 -11.69
C GLY A 8 -2.02 -0.48 -11.36
N GLY A 9 -2.77 -0.87 -12.39
CA GLY A 9 -3.95 -1.70 -12.21
C GLY A 9 -3.60 -3.15 -11.87
N ASP A 10 -4.63 -3.92 -11.54
CA ASP A 10 -4.46 -5.34 -11.26
C ASP A 10 -3.90 -6.05 -12.49
N GLY A 11 -2.93 -6.94 -12.27
CA GLY A 11 -2.29 -7.69 -13.34
C GLY A 11 -1.24 -6.90 -14.14
N SER A 12 -0.88 -5.69 -13.71
CA SER A 12 0.11 -4.84 -14.41
C SER A 12 1.57 -5.22 -14.12
N GLY A 13 1.82 -6.15 -13.20
CA GLY A 13 3.18 -6.49 -12.77
C GLY A 13 3.69 -5.61 -11.64
N LYS A 14 2.82 -4.88 -10.99
CA LYS A 14 3.17 -3.94 -9.91
C LYS A 14 3.91 -4.62 -8.75
N GLY A 15 3.42 -5.77 -8.29
CA GLY A 15 4.05 -6.52 -7.20
C GLY A 15 5.46 -6.98 -7.56
N GLU A 16 5.67 -7.43 -8.79
CA GLU A 16 6.98 -7.83 -9.27
C GLU A 16 7.94 -6.64 -9.36
N ALA A 17 7.45 -5.50 -9.83
CA ALA A 17 8.25 -4.27 -9.90
C ALA A 17 8.70 -3.83 -8.50
N VAL A 18 7.81 -3.88 -7.51
CA VAL A 18 8.14 -3.54 -6.12
C VAL A 18 9.22 -4.48 -5.57
N ARG A 19 9.09 -5.77 -5.83
CA ARG A 19 10.07 -6.77 -5.39
C ARG A 19 11.45 -6.49 -5.97
N ILE A 20 11.52 -6.20 -7.26
CA ILE A 20 12.78 -5.89 -7.96
C ILE A 20 13.39 -4.60 -7.39
N LEU A 21 12.59 -3.55 -7.22
CA LEU A 21 13.07 -2.28 -6.68
C LEU A 21 13.58 -2.41 -5.25
N ALA A 22 12.88 -3.15 -4.40
CA ALA A 22 13.31 -3.38 -3.03
C ALA A 22 14.63 -4.12 -2.96
N ASN A 23 14.78 -5.16 -3.78
CA ASN A 23 16.02 -5.94 -3.89
C ASN A 23 17.18 -5.07 -4.37
N LEU A 24 16.95 -4.28 -5.42
CA LEU A 24 17.97 -3.39 -5.98
C LEU A 24 18.38 -2.32 -4.95
N ALA A 25 17.42 -1.71 -4.26
CA ALA A 25 17.70 -0.70 -3.24
C ALA A 25 18.56 -1.27 -2.11
N SER A 26 18.29 -2.48 -1.66
CA SER A 26 19.07 -3.09 -0.58
C SER A 26 20.51 -3.39 -1.01
N ARG A 27 20.75 -3.60 -2.32
CA ARG A 27 22.10 -3.81 -2.86
C ARG A 27 22.87 -2.51 -3.06
N LEU A 28 22.17 -1.39 -3.22
CA LEU A 28 22.78 -0.09 -3.55
C LEU A 28 23.08 0.78 -2.34
N ALA A 29 23.20 0.21 -1.16
CA ALA A 29 23.60 0.91 0.05
C ALA A 29 22.47 1.56 0.87
N PHE A 30 21.23 1.18 0.64
CA PHE A 30 20.16 1.56 1.55
C PHE A 30 20.09 0.55 2.70
N PRO A 31 20.40 0.95 3.95
CA PRO A 31 20.52 -0.01 5.05
C PRO A 31 19.19 -0.63 5.46
N LYS A 32 18.08 0.06 5.20
CA LYS A 32 16.75 -0.45 5.53
C LYS A 32 15.79 -0.12 4.39
N VAL A 33 15.10 -1.15 3.93
CA VAL A 33 14.04 -1.01 2.93
C VAL A 33 12.75 -1.55 3.54
N HIS A 34 11.73 -0.71 3.59
CA HIS A 34 10.39 -1.10 4.06
C HIS A 34 9.45 -1.15 2.87
N VAL A 35 8.76 -2.27 2.70
CA VAL A 35 7.78 -2.45 1.62
C VAL A 35 6.39 -2.48 2.22
N THR A 36 5.49 -1.74 1.61
CA THR A 36 4.08 -1.73 2.02
C THR A 36 3.20 -1.57 0.78
N HIS A 37 1.92 -1.71 0.95
CA HIS A 37 0.95 -1.54 -0.14
C HIS A 37 -0.40 -1.06 0.40
N GLU A 38 -1.24 -0.59 -0.50
CA GLU A 38 -2.57 -0.12 -0.17
C GLU A 38 -3.62 -0.79 -1.06
N PRO A 39 -4.75 -1.20 -0.50
CA PRO A 39 -5.03 -1.22 0.95
C PRO A 39 -4.19 -2.25 1.67
N ARG A 40 -3.95 -2.03 2.96
CA ARG A 40 -3.14 -2.95 3.77
C ARG A 40 -3.95 -4.18 4.13
N ARG A 41 -3.33 -5.36 4.03
CA ARG A 41 -4.00 -6.63 4.34
C ARG A 41 -4.18 -6.88 5.84
N HIS A 42 -3.36 -6.25 6.66
CA HIS A 42 -3.32 -6.54 8.10
C HIS A 42 -3.88 -5.42 8.96
N SER A 43 -4.18 -4.25 8.42
CA SER A 43 -4.82 -3.18 9.16
C SER A 43 -6.33 -3.37 9.19
N LYS A 44 -6.97 -2.81 10.21
CA LYS A 44 -8.42 -2.88 10.35
C LYS A 44 -9.14 -2.25 9.15
N LEU A 45 -8.73 -1.03 8.78
CA LEU A 45 -9.34 -0.33 7.65
C LEU A 45 -9.03 -1.00 6.32
N GLY A 46 -7.81 -1.50 6.15
CA GLY A 46 -7.44 -2.23 4.94
C GLY A 46 -8.25 -3.51 4.76
N LYS A 47 -8.48 -4.26 5.83
CA LYS A 47 -9.33 -5.45 5.81
C LYS A 47 -10.77 -5.11 5.42
N ILE A 48 -11.31 -4.02 5.97
CA ILE A 48 -12.66 -3.58 5.64
C ILE A 48 -12.76 -3.21 4.16
N ALA A 49 -11.79 -2.46 3.65
CA ALA A 49 -11.76 -2.06 2.24
C ALA A 49 -11.69 -3.27 1.31
N LEU A 50 -10.81 -4.22 1.58
CA LEU A 50 -10.67 -5.44 0.78
C LEU A 50 -11.93 -6.31 0.84
N SER A 51 -12.55 -6.41 2.00
CA SER A 51 -13.80 -7.16 2.17
C SER A 51 -14.94 -6.53 1.37
N ALA A 52 -15.04 -5.19 1.36
CA ALA A 52 -16.07 -4.49 0.61
C ALA A 52 -15.95 -4.77 -0.89
N VAL A 53 -14.75 -4.73 -1.44
CA VAL A 53 -14.51 -5.04 -2.85
C VAL A 53 -14.83 -6.50 -3.16
N SER A 54 -14.41 -7.42 -2.31
CA SER A 54 -14.64 -8.86 -2.49
C SER A 54 -16.12 -9.21 -2.47
N LYS A 55 -16.89 -8.60 -1.56
CA LYS A 55 -18.34 -8.86 -1.47
C LYS A 55 -19.15 -8.19 -2.55
N GLY A 56 -18.67 -7.04 -3.08
CA GLY A 56 -19.36 -6.31 -4.12
C GLY A 56 -20.69 -5.69 -3.68
N ASP A 57 -20.88 -5.45 -2.38
CA ASP A 57 -22.14 -4.95 -1.82
C ASP A 57 -22.08 -3.45 -1.49
N HIS A 58 -21.04 -2.76 -1.92
CA HIS A 58 -20.87 -1.32 -1.73
C HIS A 58 -20.87 -0.60 -3.09
N THR A 59 -21.26 0.67 -3.08
CA THR A 59 -21.15 1.52 -4.26
C THR A 59 -19.68 1.86 -4.53
N PRO A 60 -19.33 2.25 -5.78
CA PRO A 60 -17.97 2.72 -6.05
C PRO A 60 -17.52 3.88 -5.17
N LEU A 61 -18.44 4.77 -4.81
CA LEU A 61 -18.12 5.88 -3.91
C LEU A 61 -17.81 5.39 -2.49
N GLU A 62 -18.56 4.43 -2.01
CA GLU A 62 -18.31 3.82 -0.70
C GLU A 62 -16.97 3.10 -0.67
N GLU A 63 -16.65 2.35 -1.72
CA GLU A 63 -15.36 1.68 -1.84
C GLU A 63 -14.21 2.70 -1.86
N ALA A 64 -14.34 3.77 -2.64
CA ALA A 64 -13.35 4.84 -2.68
C ALA A 64 -13.13 5.48 -1.31
N GLY A 65 -14.20 5.67 -0.54
CA GLY A 65 -14.10 6.19 0.82
C GLY A 65 -13.34 5.26 1.76
N LEU A 66 -13.56 3.96 1.65
CA LEU A 66 -12.85 2.96 2.45
C LEU A 66 -11.36 2.92 2.11
N PHE A 67 -11.00 2.97 0.82
CA PHE A 67 -9.62 3.05 0.39
C PHE A 67 -8.95 4.33 0.87
N ALA A 68 -9.65 5.46 0.80
CA ALA A 68 -9.12 6.74 1.27
C ALA A 68 -8.87 6.71 2.79
N ALA A 69 -9.77 6.10 3.56
CA ALA A 69 -9.61 5.97 5.01
C ALA A 69 -8.38 5.11 5.35
N ASP A 70 -8.17 4.00 4.66
CA ASP A 70 -6.98 3.17 4.87
C ASP A 70 -5.71 3.94 4.50
N ARG A 71 -5.74 4.72 3.44
CA ARG A 71 -4.59 5.53 3.01
C ARG A 71 -4.20 6.57 4.06
N VAL A 72 -5.16 7.27 4.62
CA VAL A 72 -4.90 8.26 5.69
C VAL A 72 -4.30 7.57 6.91
N ASP A 73 -4.89 6.49 7.36
CA ASP A 73 -4.39 5.72 8.49
C ASP A 73 -2.98 5.17 8.22
N HIS A 74 -2.76 4.60 7.05
CA HIS A 74 -1.48 4.07 6.62
C HIS A 74 -0.39 5.15 6.62
N SER A 75 -0.71 6.34 6.11
CA SER A 75 0.22 7.46 6.10
C SER A 75 0.64 7.88 7.50
N HIS A 76 -0.32 8.00 8.41
CA HIS A 76 -0.05 8.48 9.77
C HIS A 76 0.59 7.43 10.67
N THR A 77 0.17 6.17 10.56
CA THR A 77 0.59 5.15 11.53
C THR A 77 1.78 4.32 11.07
N TRP A 78 2.07 4.30 9.78
CA TRP A 78 3.14 3.45 9.25
C TRP A 78 4.17 4.20 8.42
N ILE A 79 3.72 4.91 7.37
CA ILE A 79 4.64 5.56 6.43
C ILE A 79 5.38 6.71 7.09
N ARG A 80 4.64 7.67 7.66
CA ARG A 80 5.22 8.86 8.25
C ARG A 80 6.22 8.57 9.38
N PRO A 81 5.91 7.68 10.34
CA PRO A 81 6.91 7.33 11.36
C PRO A 81 8.21 6.77 10.81
N LYS A 82 8.16 6.05 9.70
CA LYS A 82 9.35 5.47 9.09
C LYS A 82 10.17 6.49 8.29
N LEU A 83 9.55 7.57 7.84
CA LEU A 83 10.24 8.65 7.14
C LEU A 83 10.89 9.64 8.10
N LEU A 84 10.42 9.73 9.31
CA LEU A 84 10.95 10.59 10.35
C LEU A 84 12.02 9.88 11.17
#